data_b614e14ff8c12df2ebba4b0ef2227f9c
#
_entry.id   b614e14ff8c12df2ebba4b0ef2227f9c
#
_cell.length_a   1.000
_cell.length_b   1.000
_cell.length_c   1.000
_cell.angle_alpha   90.00
_cell.angle_beta   90.00
_cell.angle_gamma   90.00
#
_symmetry.space_group_name_H-M   'P 1'
#
loop_
_entity.id
_entity.type
_entity.pdbx_description
1 polymer ?
#
loop_
_entity_poly.entity_id
_entity_poly.type
_entity_poly.pdbx_seq_one_letter_code
_entity_poly.pdbx_strand_id
1 'polypeptide(L)'
;MNKIERIDRVLGGREVDHPPLSLWYHFGVQHGPGDRFARVALEYFRAYDFDFLKVMNDYPYPMPDGLEAVRTRSDLKRIARFDPAQSAWREQLRALEIIHRELKGESYFLDTVFDPWFTFKRSLAGENAEHLMENEPDALLKALDVITENLIAYCRKSLDIGSAGIFLSVSAGEESIRREHFLRFVKPFALRVFQSISGRGRMNTAHIHGDALYFDDCVDFPADVFNWWDRGPGGPTLSSVKGRIKGCVMGGIDHKIVTKRSCVSLRDHVREGRTSGGKERFFLAGGCSIDSSVNPRALRAIAEASRQSA
;
A
#
# COMPACT_ATOMS: atom_id res chain seq x y z
N MET A 1 -14.57 -11.77 18.94
CA MET A 1 -14.88 -11.48 17.51
C MET A 1 -13.78 -12.10 16.67
N ASN A 2 -14.08 -12.75 15.54
CA ASN A 2 -13.05 -13.24 14.64
C ASN A 2 -12.51 -12.09 13.75
N LYS A 3 -11.38 -12.34 13.03
CA LYS A 3 -10.68 -11.30 12.25
C LYS A 3 -11.54 -10.74 11.11
N ILE A 4 -12.23 -11.62 10.37
CA ILE A 4 -13.09 -11.22 9.25
C ILE A 4 -14.26 -10.37 9.75
N GLU A 5 -14.97 -10.83 10.80
CA GLU A 5 -16.07 -10.08 11.39
C GLU A 5 -15.63 -8.70 11.89
N ARG A 6 -14.46 -8.61 12.53
CA ARG A 6 -13.90 -7.34 13.03
C ARG A 6 -13.68 -6.35 11.89
N ILE A 7 -13.07 -6.81 10.80
CA ILE A 7 -12.80 -5.98 9.62
C ILE A 7 -14.11 -5.54 8.97
N ASP A 8 -15.05 -6.46 8.75
CA ASP A 8 -16.36 -6.13 8.13
C ASP A 8 -17.16 -5.13 8.98
N ARG A 9 -17.06 -5.22 10.30
CA ARG A 9 -17.70 -4.24 11.20
C ARG A 9 -17.06 -2.86 11.08
N VAL A 10 -15.75 -2.77 11.04
CA VAL A 10 -15.04 -1.50 10.86
C VAL A 10 -15.37 -0.86 9.52
N LEU A 11 -15.37 -1.63 8.43
CA LEU A 11 -15.77 -1.15 7.10
C LEU A 11 -17.22 -0.66 7.08
N GLY A 12 -18.10 -1.32 7.84
CA GLY A 12 -19.50 -0.90 8.04
C GLY A 12 -19.69 0.22 9.06
N GLY A 13 -18.64 0.84 9.59
CA GLY A 13 -18.73 1.93 10.57
C GLY A 13 -19.27 1.50 11.94
N ARG A 14 -19.05 0.25 12.34
CA ARG A 14 -19.54 -0.32 13.61
C ARG A 14 -18.38 -0.52 14.60
N GLU A 15 -18.66 -0.35 15.89
CA GLU A 15 -17.69 -0.61 16.96
C GLU A 15 -17.24 -2.07 16.98
N VAL A 16 -16.00 -2.27 17.40
CA VAL A 16 -15.31 -3.55 17.53
C VAL A 16 -14.66 -3.70 18.90
N ASP A 17 -14.28 -4.94 19.26
CA ASP A 17 -13.56 -5.25 20.49
C ASP A 17 -12.18 -4.54 20.56
N HIS A 18 -11.48 -4.47 19.45
CA HIS A 18 -10.27 -3.67 19.24
C HIS A 18 -10.11 -3.33 17.75
N PRO A 19 -9.40 -2.24 17.38
CA PRO A 19 -9.17 -1.91 15.99
C PRO A 19 -8.35 -3.01 15.30
N PRO A 20 -8.73 -3.46 14.08
CA PRO A 20 -7.94 -4.42 13.33
C PRO A 20 -6.51 -3.90 13.12
N LEU A 21 -5.51 -4.76 13.43
CA LEU A 21 -4.09 -4.42 13.34
C LEU A 21 -3.43 -5.13 12.17
N SER A 22 -2.61 -4.40 11.42
CA SER A 22 -1.57 -4.95 10.54
C SER A 22 -0.35 -4.04 10.52
N LEU A 23 0.82 -4.67 10.44
CA LEU A 23 2.10 -4.01 10.23
C LEU A 23 2.84 -4.73 9.12
N TRP A 24 3.70 -4.03 8.39
CA TRP A 24 4.43 -4.57 7.24
C TRP A 24 5.81 -3.96 7.09
N TYR A 25 6.71 -4.71 6.46
CA TYR A 25 8.01 -4.28 5.98
C TYR A 25 8.41 -5.06 4.73
N HIS A 26 9.49 -4.64 4.09
CA HIS A 26 10.05 -5.33 2.93
C HIS A 26 10.89 -6.52 3.40
N PHE A 27 10.47 -7.73 3.05
CA PHE A 27 11.16 -8.95 3.48
C PHE A 27 12.48 -9.22 2.75
N GLY A 28 12.73 -8.56 1.61
CA GLY A 28 13.93 -8.78 0.80
C GLY A 28 13.96 -10.12 0.06
N VAL A 29 12.82 -10.82 -0.06
CA VAL A 29 12.71 -12.14 -0.71
C VAL A 29 11.91 -12.12 -2.02
N GLN A 30 11.45 -10.97 -2.44
CA GLN A 30 10.53 -10.76 -3.57
C GLN A 30 11.20 -10.89 -4.95
N HIS A 31 12.49 -11.17 -5.01
CA HIS A 31 13.22 -11.52 -6.25
C HIS A 31 13.33 -13.03 -6.46
N GLY A 32 12.79 -13.81 -5.52
CA GLY A 32 12.76 -15.27 -5.57
C GLY A 32 11.38 -15.80 -5.96
N PRO A 33 11.19 -17.13 -5.88
CA PRO A 33 9.91 -17.77 -6.18
C PRO A 33 8.78 -17.31 -5.25
N GLY A 34 7.57 -17.13 -5.80
CA GLY A 34 6.40 -16.65 -5.08
C GLY A 34 5.97 -17.54 -3.91
N ASP A 35 6.22 -18.85 -3.95
CA ASP A 35 5.94 -19.76 -2.85
C ASP A 35 6.81 -19.49 -1.61
N ARG A 36 8.08 -19.12 -1.80
CA ARG A 36 8.96 -18.69 -0.71
C ARG A 36 8.43 -17.40 -0.07
N PHE A 37 8.06 -16.43 -0.89
CA PHE A 37 7.51 -15.16 -0.41
C PHE A 37 6.19 -15.37 0.35
N ALA A 38 5.26 -16.17 -0.20
CA ALA A 38 3.99 -16.49 0.46
C ALA A 38 4.20 -17.09 1.84
N ARG A 39 5.14 -18.05 1.98
CA ARG A 39 5.47 -18.68 3.26
C ARG A 39 5.94 -17.66 4.29
N VAL A 40 6.90 -16.81 3.93
CA VAL A 40 7.43 -15.77 4.83
C VAL A 40 6.33 -14.80 5.25
N ALA A 41 5.47 -14.37 4.33
CA ALA A 41 4.36 -13.47 4.61
C ALA A 41 3.34 -14.09 5.58
N LEU A 42 2.99 -15.37 5.38
CA LEU A 42 2.07 -16.10 6.25
C LEU A 42 2.67 -16.37 7.64
N GLU A 43 3.95 -16.75 7.72
CA GLU A 43 4.67 -16.91 8.99
C GLU A 43 4.68 -15.59 9.78
N TYR A 44 4.98 -14.48 9.11
CA TYR A 44 4.96 -13.15 9.72
C TYR A 44 3.57 -12.79 10.24
N PHE A 45 2.52 -12.97 9.44
CA PHE A 45 1.14 -12.73 9.83
C PHE A 45 0.73 -13.52 11.08
N ARG A 46 1.05 -14.81 11.11
CA ARG A 46 0.71 -15.72 12.21
C ARG A 46 1.55 -15.48 13.46
N ALA A 47 2.84 -15.14 13.31
CA ALA A 47 3.75 -14.92 14.44
C ALA A 47 3.36 -13.74 15.32
N TYR A 48 2.68 -12.74 14.76
CA TYR A 48 2.19 -11.56 15.48
C TYR A 48 0.66 -11.52 15.59
N ASP A 49 -0.02 -12.53 15.07
CA ASP A 49 -1.47 -12.66 15.09
C ASP A 49 -2.18 -11.39 14.58
N PHE A 50 -1.74 -10.86 13.44
CA PHE A 50 -2.36 -9.70 12.81
C PHE A 50 -3.79 -9.98 12.35
N ASP A 51 -4.62 -8.94 12.25
CA ASP A 51 -6.02 -9.07 11.84
C ASP A 51 -6.18 -9.18 10.33
N PHE A 52 -5.28 -8.60 9.56
CA PHE A 52 -5.21 -8.75 8.10
C PHE A 52 -3.76 -8.76 7.63
N LEU A 53 -3.52 -9.34 6.46
CA LEU A 53 -2.20 -9.38 5.85
C LEU A 53 -2.10 -8.34 4.73
N LYS A 54 -1.22 -7.36 4.87
CA LYS A 54 -0.81 -6.49 3.76
C LYS A 54 0.39 -7.14 3.08
N VAL A 55 0.16 -7.69 1.89
CA VAL A 55 1.17 -8.38 1.08
C VAL A 55 2.00 -7.34 0.34
N MET A 56 3.31 -7.30 0.61
CA MET A 56 4.24 -6.43 -0.11
C MET A 56 4.44 -6.94 -1.54
N ASN A 57 4.66 -6.01 -2.47
CA ASN A 57 5.00 -6.35 -3.84
C ASN A 57 6.23 -5.55 -4.28
N ASP A 58 7.38 -6.23 -4.33
CA ASP A 58 8.65 -5.63 -4.74
C ASP A 58 9.14 -6.19 -6.10
N TYR A 59 8.34 -7.02 -6.77
CA TYR A 59 8.66 -7.47 -8.12
C TYR A 59 8.66 -6.29 -9.10
N PRO A 60 9.73 -6.10 -9.87
CA PRO A 60 9.84 -4.96 -10.76
C PRO A 60 8.84 -5.04 -11.91
N TYR A 61 8.43 -3.88 -12.42
CA TYR A 61 7.75 -3.80 -13.70
C TYR A 61 8.71 -4.30 -14.81
N PRO A 62 8.24 -5.12 -15.76
CA PRO A 62 9.09 -5.66 -16.81
C PRO A 62 9.74 -4.57 -17.68
N MET A 63 11.05 -4.63 -17.80
CA MET A 63 11.80 -3.77 -18.73
C MET A 63 11.51 -4.18 -20.16
N PRO A 64 11.31 -3.24 -21.09
CA PRO A 64 11.23 -3.57 -22.53
C PRO A 64 12.49 -4.28 -23.02
N ASP A 65 12.33 -5.30 -23.86
CA ASP A 65 13.41 -6.15 -24.34
C ASP A 65 14.60 -5.34 -24.88
N GLY A 66 15.82 -5.72 -24.46
CA GLY A 66 17.05 -5.08 -24.89
C GLY A 66 17.29 -3.66 -24.33
N LEU A 67 16.50 -3.21 -23.33
CA LEU A 67 16.80 -2.01 -22.56
C LEU A 67 17.27 -2.38 -21.15
N GLU A 68 18.24 -1.61 -20.64
CA GLU A 68 18.64 -1.64 -19.24
C GLU A 68 17.94 -0.52 -18.42
N ALA A 69 17.56 0.56 -19.10
CA ALA A 69 16.80 1.68 -18.56
C ALA A 69 16.12 2.47 -19.68
N VAL A 70 15.02 3.13 -19.36
CA VAL A 70 14.33 4.09 -20.23
C VAL A 70 14.98 5.45 -20.09
N ARG A 71 15.62 5.95 -21.15
CA ARG A 71 16.41 7.21 -21.13
C ARG A 71 15.98 8.24 -22.15
N THR A 72 15.27 7.80 -23.20
CA THR A 72 14.94 8.64 -24.35
C THR A 72 13.46 8.54 -24.71
N ARG A 73 12.98 9.50 -25.52
CA ARG A 73 11.66 9.45 -26.14
C ARG A 73 11.43 8.15 -26.94
N SER A 74 12.48 7.62 -27.58
CA SER A 74 12.39 6.38 -28.34
C SER A 74 12.14 5.19 -27.40
N ASP A 75 12.79 5.18 -26.24
CA ASP A 75 12.61 4.11 -25.24
C ASP A 75 11.21 4.15 -24.63
N LEU A 76 10.66 5.34 -24.34
CA LEU A 76 9.28 5.50 -23.86
C LEU A 76 8.26 4.84 -24.79
N LYS A 77 8.45 4.91 -26.11
CA LYS A 77 7.57 4.29 -27.11
C LYS A 77 7.64 2.76 -27.12
N ARG A 78 8.65 2.16 -26.48
CA ARG A 78 8.83 0.71 -26.39
C ARG A 78 8.09 0.10 -25.19
N ILE A 79 7.59 0.92 -24.28
CA ILE A 79 6.76 0.45 -23.19
C ILE A 79 5.43 -0.03 -23.78
N ALA A 80 5.16 -1.33 -23.65
CA ALA A 80 4.04 -2.00 -24.28
C ALA A 80 3.12 -2.69 -23.26
N ARG A 81 1.93 -3.06 -23.70
CA ARG A 81 1.04 -3.92 -22.92
C ARG A 81 1.59 -5.34 -22.85
N PHE A 82 1.41 -5.98 -21.70
CA PHE A 82 1.77 -7.38 -21.47
C PHE A 82 0.74 -8.07 -20.58
N ASP A 83 0.72 -9.41 -20.61
CA ASP A 83 -0.05 -10.18 -19.64
C ASP A 83 0.73 -10.30 -18.32
N PRO A 84 0.20 -9.78 -17.19
CA PRO A 84 0.83 -9.91 -15.88
C PRO A 84 1.24 -11.35 -15.51
N ALA A 85 0.44 -12.35 -15.91
CA ALA A 85 0.73 -13.76 -15.64
C ALA A 85 1.89 -14.33 -16.49
N GLN A 86 2.32 -13.64 -17.54
CA GLN A 86 3.45 -14.01 -18.40
C GLN A 86 4.72 -13.19 -18.11
N SER A 87 4.68 -12.33 -17.08
CA SER A 87 5.78 -11.45 -16.68
C SER A 87 6.40 -11.86 -15.35
N ALA A 88 7.37 -11.07 -14.83
CA ALA A 88 7.92 -11.25 -13.49
C ALA A 88 6.84 -11.18 -12.40
N TRP A 89 5.73 -10.52 -12.64
CA TRP A 89 4.60 -10.42 -11.71
C TRP A 89 3.84 -11.73 -11.50
N ARG A 90 4.07 -12.75 -12.34
CA ARG A 90 3.53 -14.10 -12.10
C ARG A 90 3.90 -14.66 -10.74
N GLU A 91 5.09 -14.33 -10.25
CA GLU A 91 5.55 -14.81 -8.93
C GLU A 91 4.77 -14.16 -7.79
N GLN A 92 4.41 -12.87 -7.91
CA GLN A 92 3.50 -12.21 -6.98
C GLN A 92 2.09 -12.85 -7.03
N LEU A 93 1.54 -13.04 -8.24
CA LEU A 93 0.22 -13.69 -8.40
C LEU A 93 0.22 -15.10 -7.80
N ARG A 94 1.29 -15.89 -8.04
CA ARG A 94 1.46 -17.21 -7.40
C ARG A 94 1.50 -17.11 -5.87
N ALA A 95 2.19 -16.11 -5.32
CA ALA A 95 2.20 -15.90 -3.87
C ALA A 95 0.80 -15.58 -3.34
N LEU A 96 0.03 -14.75 -4.05
CA LEU A 96 -1.35 -14.41 -3.67
C LEU A 96 -2.28 -15.63 -3.72
N GLU A 97 -2.14 -16.53 -4.70
CA GLU A 97 -2.91 -17.79 -4.78
C GLU A 97 -2.65 -18.68 -3.56
N ILE A 98 -1.39 -18.79 -3.15
CA ILE A 98 -1.00 -19.56 -1.98
C ILE A 98 -1.57 -18.90 -0.71
N ILE A 99 -1.39 -17.59 -0.55
CA ILE A 99 -1.90 -16.81 0.59
C ILE A 99 -3.43 -16.94 0.68
N HIS A 100 -4.14 -16.79 -0.45
CA HIS A 100 -5.59 -16.95 -0.50
C HIS A 100 -6.02 -18.33 0.02
N ARG A 101 -5.40 -19.39 -0.49
CA ARG A 101 -5.72 -20.77 -0.07
C ARG A 101 -5.47 -20.98 1.42
N GLU A 102 -4.35 -20.49 1.95
CA GLU A 102 -3.93 -20.67 3.33
C GLU A 102 -4.69 -19.81 4.35
N LEU A 103 -5.20 -18.63 3.94
CA LEU A 103 -5.96 -17.71 4.78
C LEU A 103 -7.48 -17.81 4.60
N LYS A 104 -7.97 -18.70 3.73
CA LYS A 104 -9.40 -18.81 3.43
C LYS A 104 -10.22 -19.05 4.71
N GLY A 105 -11.10 -18.09 5.02
CA GLY A 105 -11.94 -18.13 6.23
C GLY A 105 -11.24 -17.71 7.52
N GLU A 106 -9.91 -17.46 7.51
CA GLU A 106 -9.16 -16.97 8.67
C GLU A 106 -9.11 -15.43 8.68
N SER A 107 -8.72 -14.83 7.56
CA SER A 107 -8.53 -13.38 7.46
C SER A 107 -8.55 -12.89 6.01
N TYR A 108 -8.63 -11.56 5.85
CA TYR A 108 -8.39 -10.87 4.59
C TYR A 108 -6.91 -10.59 4.35
N PHE A 109 -6.55 -10.45 3.07
CA PHE A 109 -5.26 -9.90 2.67
C PHE A 109 -5.44 -8.83 1.59
N LEU A 110 -4.52 -7.86 1.59
CA LEU A 110 -4.41 -6.79 0.59
C LEU A 110 -3.16 -7.00 -0.24
N ASP A 111 -3.26 -6.78 -1.54
CA ASP A 111 -2.08 -6.77 -2.40
C ASP A 111 -1.58 -5.35 -2.63
N THR A 112 -0.26 -5.15 -2.63
CA THR A 112 0.35 -3.84 -2.82
C THR A 112 0.60 -3.56 -4.28
N VAL A 113 0.21 -2.37 -4.71
CA VAL A 113 0.53 -1.83 -6.03
C VAL A 113 1.03 -0.40 -5.85
N PHE A 114 2.00 -0.01 -6.65
CA PHE A 114 2.49 1.37 -6.70
C PHE A 114 1.83 2.12 -7.84
N ASP A 115 1.69 3.44 -7.69
CA ASP A 115 1.15 4.27 -8.76
C ASP A 115 1.98 4.19 -10.06
N PRO A 116 1.41 4.55 -11.22
CA PRO A 116 2.09 4.42 -12.50
C PRO A 116 3.39 5.24 -12.61
N TRP A 117 3.44 6.43 -12.02
CA TRP A 117 4.65 7.26 -12.01
C TRP A 117 5.76 6.62 -11.18
N PHE A 118 5.45 6.20 -9.94
CA PHE A 118 6.44 5.54 -9.09
C PHE A 118 6.92 4.22 -9.71
N THR A 119 6.01 3.46 -10.30
CA THR A 119 6.34 2.24 -11.05
C THR A 119 7.31 2.53 -12.20
N PHE A 120 7.06 3.57 -12.99
CA PHE A 120 7.94 4.03 -14.05
C PHE A 120 9.32 4.43 -13.51
N LYS A 121 9.35 5.31 -12.51
CA LYS A 121 10.58 5.80 -11.89
C LYS A 121 11.39 4.65 -11.29
N ARG A 122 10.77 3.82 -10.46
CA ARG A 122 11.45 2.74 -9.73
C ARG A 122 11.98 1.64 -10.64
N SER A 123 11.19 1.22 -11.64
CA SER A 123 11.48 0.00 -12.40
C SER A 123 12.06 0.24 -13.79
N LEU A 124 11.82 1.41 -14.41
CA LEU A 124 12.16 1.63 -15.80
C LEU A 124 13.17 2.73 -16.02
N ALA A 125 12.98 3.92 -15.42
CA ALA A 125 13.77 5.09 -15.76
C ALA A 125 14.87 5.42 -14.73
N GLY A 126 14.68 5.06 -13.45
CA GLY A 126 15.60 5.44 -12.39
C GLY A 126 15.78 6.96 -12.31
N GLU A 127 17.02 7.41 -12.29
CA GLU A 127 17.40 8.83 -12.24
C GLU A 127 17.00 9.62 -13.50
N ASN A 128 16.67 8.94 -14.61
CA ASN A 128 16.23 9.62 -15.83
C ASN A 128 14.76 10.06 -15.79
N ALA A 129 14.00 9.65 -14.79
CA ALA A 129 12.56 9.85 -14.73
C ALA A 129 12.18 11.35 -14.75
N GLU A 130 12.85 12.17 -13.93
CA GLU A 130 12.60 13.61 -13.87
C GLU A 130 13.02 14.31 -15.16
N HIS A 131 14.17 13.93 -15.74
CA HIS A 131 14.61 14.47 -17.03
C HIS A 131 13.59 14.19 -18.14
N LEU A 132 13.04 12.96 -18.20
CA LEU A 132 12.01 12.61 -19.17
C LEU A 132 10.70 13.35 -18.92
N MET A 133 10.35 13.59 -17.67
CA MET A 133 9.16 14.37 -17.30
C MET A 133 9.25 15.83 -17.78
N GLU A 134 10.42 16.43 -17.68
CA GLU A 134 10.65 17.84 -18.07
C GLU A 134 10.79 18.01 -19.59
N ASN A 135 11.52 17.11 -20.26
CA ASN A 135 11.90 17.27 -21.66
C ASN A 135 11.02 16.48 -22.65
N GLU A 136 10.34 15.42 -22.21
CA GLU A 136 9.51 14.56 -23.05
C GLU A 136 8.10 14.31 -22.44
N PRO A 137 7.41 15.37 -21.92
CA PRO A 137 6.20 15.20 -21.13
C PRO A 137 5.08 14.46 -21.87
N ASP A 138 4.86 14.75 -23.16
CA ASP A 138 3.79 14.11 -23.93
C ASP A 138 4.07 12.64 -24.25
N ALA A 139 5.34 12.30 -24.45
CA ALA A 139 5.74 10.90 -24.65
C ALA A 139 5.64 10.13 -23.34
N LEU A 140 6.02 10.76 -22.21
CA LEU A 140 5.87 10.17 -20.88
C LEU A 140 4.40 9.94 -20.51
N LEU A 141 3.50 10.88 -20.77
CA LEU A 141 2.07 10.70 -20.52
C LEU A 141 1.52 9.48 -21.26
N LYS A 142 1.92 9.25 -22.53
CA LYS A 142 1.55 8.05 -23.29
C LYS A 142 2.11 6.77 -22.69
N ALA A 143 3.35 6.81 -22.21
CA ALA A 143 3.97 5.67 -21.54
C ALA A 143 3.24 5.35 -20.20
N LEU A 144 2.89 6.37 -19.40
CA LEU A 144 2.11 6.22 -18.18
C LEU A 144 0.70 5.66 -18.45
N ASP A 145 0.09 6.00 -19.59
CA ASP A 145 -1.17 5.37 -20.01
C ASP A 145 -1.02 3.85 -20.18
N VAL A 146 0.03 3.39 -20.85
CA VAL A 146 0.30 1.96 -21.04
C VAL A 146 0.59 1.27 -19.70
N ILE A 147 1.42 1.88 -18.86
CA ILE A 147 1.73 1.36 -17.52
C ILE A 147 0.45 1.24 -16.68
N THR A 148 -0.42 2.25 -16.74
CA THR A 148 -1.71 2.24 -16.03
C THR A 148 -2.58 1.06 -16.46
N GLU A 149 -2.69 0.80 -17.76
CA GLU A 149 -3.46 -0.35 -18.26
C GLU A 149 -2.88 -1.70 -17.80
N ASN A 150 -1.55 -1.83 -17.77
CA ASN A 150 -0.89 -3.02 -17.24
C ASN A 150 -1.15 -3.21 -15.74
N LEU A 151 -1.10 -2.12 -14.96
CA LEU A 151 -1.43 -2.15 -13.53
C LEU A 151 -2.90 -2.49 -13.29
N ILE A 152 -3.82 -1.94 -14.10
CA ILE A 152 -5.25 -2.29 -14.05
C ILE A 152 -5.46 -3.78 -14.33
N ALA A 153 -4.81 -4.32 -15.35
CA ALA A 153 -4.89 -5.74 -15.67
C ALA A 153 -4.36 -6.61 -14.52
N TYR A 154 -3.25 -6.19 -13.90
CA TYR A 154 -2.69 -6.85 -12.73
C TYR A 154 -3.64 -6.79 -11.53
N CYS A 155 -4.15 -5.60 -11.17
CA CYS A 155 -5.07 -5.42 -10.04
C CYS A 155 -6.31 -6.31 -10.16
N ARG A 156 -6.87 -6.43 -11.37
CA ARG A 156 -8.01 -7.31 -11.63
C ARG A 156 -7.68 -8.78 -11.37
N LYS A 157 -6.52 -9.26 -11.85
CA LYS A 157 -6.06 -10.63 -11.56
C LYS A 157 -5.87 -10.87 -10.07
N SER A 158 -5.27 -9.92 -9.34
CA SER A 158 -5.10 -10.00 -7.89
C SER A 158 -6.43 -10.11 -7.16
N LEU A 159 -7.42 -9.30 -7.54
CA LEU A 159 -8.77 -9.35 -6.95
C LEU A 159 -9.51 -10.64 -7.32
N ASP A 160 -9.35 -11.15 -8.55
CA ASP A 160 -9.95 -12.41 -9.01
C ASP A 160 -9.36 -13.63 -8.26
N ILE A 161 -8.08 -13.58 -7.84
CA ILE A 161 -7.45 -14.57 -6.95
C ILE A 161 -8.09 -14.56 -5.56
N GLY A 162 -8.59 -13.42 -5.09
CA GLY A 162 -9.24 -13.29 -3.79
C GLY A 162 -8.61 -12.28 -2.84
N SER A 163 -7.76 -11.37 -3.35
CA SER A 163 -7.34 -10.20 -2.56
C SER A 163 -8.58 -9.41 -2.13
N ALA A 164 -8.68 -9.07 -0.85
CA ALA A 164 -9.80 -8.27 -0.35
C ALA A 164 -9.76 -6.83 -0.84
N GLY A 165 -8.64 -6.39 -1.37
CA GLY A 165 -8.45 -5.07 -1.97
C GLY A 165 -7.01 -4.85 -2.44
N ILE A 166 -6.84 -3.77 -3.16
CA ILE A 166 -5.54 -3.26 -3.60
C ILE A 166 -5.11 -2.13 -2.68
N PHE A 167 -3.91 -2.28 -2.11
CA PHE A 167 -3.23 -1.22 -1.37
C PHE A 167 -2.38 -0.43 -2.38
N LEU A 168 -2.98 0.63 -2.97
CA LEU A 168 -2.31 1.46 -3.96
C LEU A 168 -1.50 2.56 -3.27
N SER A 169 -0.18 2.48 -3.40
CA SER A 169 0.74 3.50 -2.91
C SER A 169 0.86 4.62 -3.93
N VAL A 170 0.45 5.82 -3.54
CA VAL A 170 0.45 7.02 -4.38
C VAL A 170 1.52 7.99 -3.90
N SER A 171 2.48 8.30 -4.75
CA SER A 171 3.56 9.26 -4.47
C SER A 171 2.99 10.68 -4.41
N ALA A 172 2.69 11.16 -3.22
CA ALA A 172 1.98 12.43 -3.00
C ALA A 172 2.66 13.33 -1.95
N GLY A 173 3.97 13.26 -1.84
CA GLY A 173 4.78 14.09 -0.94
C GLY A 173 5.66 15.08 -1.71
N GLU A 174 5.80 16.28 -1.17
CA GLU A 174 6.59 17.37 -1.78
C GLU A 174 8.05 16.97 -1.98
N GLU A 175 8.61 16.15 -1.09
CA GLU A 175 9.97 15.61 -1.18
C GLU A 175 10.18 14.66 -2.36
N SER A 176 9.10 14.10 -2.91
CA SER A 176 9.14 13.11 -3.99
C SER A 176 8.82 13.71 -5.35
N ILE A 177 7.90 14.68 -5.40
CA ILE A 177 7.41 15.28 -6.64
C ILE A 177 6.75 16.63 -6.33
N ARG A 178 6.98 17.65 -7.14
CA ARG A 178 6.30 18.95 -7.01
C ARG A 178 4.79 18.80 -7.26
N ARG A 179 3.96 19.58 -6.57
CA ARG A 179 2.50 19.48 -6.64
C ARG A 179 1.95 19.61 -8.07
N GLU A 180 2.49 20.51 -8.89
CA GLU A 180 2.09 20.66 -10.30
C GLU A 180 2.32 19.38 -11.11
N HIS A 181 3.46 18.70 -10.89
CA HIS A 181 3.79 17.43 -11.53
C HIS A 181 2.94 16.28 -10.95
N PHE A 182 2.68 16.26 -9.64
CA PHE A 182 1.75 15.34 -9.03
C PHE A 182 0.38 15.39 -9.71
N LEU A 183 -0.18 16.57 -9.88
CA LEU A 183 -1.48 16.78 -10.51
C LEU A 183 -1.51 16.37 -11.98
N ARG A 184 -0.38 16.40 -12.68
CA ARG A 184 -0.26 16.07 -14.11
C ARG A 184 0.13 14.60 -14.35
N PHE A 185 1.09 14.06 -13.60
CA PHE A 185 1.74 12.79 -13.90
C PHE A 185 1.43 11.65 -12.91
N VAL A 186 0.85 11.95 -11.74
CA VAL A 186 0.53 10.95 -10.72
C VAL A 186 -0.96 10.80 -10.53
N LYS A 187 -1.63 11.85 -10.05
CA LYS A 187 -3.04 11.82 -9.65
C LYS A 187 -3.99 11.26 -10.72
N PRO A 188 -3.94 11.67 -12.00
CA PRO A 188 -4.90 11.19 -13.00
C PRO A 188 -4.77 9.68 -13.26
N PHE A 189 -3.56 9.17 -13.24
CA PHE A 189 -3.27 7.76 -13.47
C PHE A 189 -3.62 6.90 -12.25
N ALA A 190 -3.29 7.34 -11.04
CA ALA A 190 -3.71 6.68 -9.80
C ALA A 190 -5.24 6.63 -9.68
N LEU A 191 -5.93 7.74 -10.01
CA LEU A 191 -7.39 7.80 -10.00
C LEU A 191 -8.00 6.77 -10.97
N ARG A 192 -7.43 6.60 -12.18
CA ARG A 192 -7.88 5.57 -13.14
C ARG A 192 -7.73 4.15 -12.59
N VAL A 193 -6.62 3.86 -11.89
CA VAL A 193 -6.46 2.55 -11.24
C VAL A 193 -7.57 2.36 -10.21
N PHE A 194 -7.81 3.31 -9.29
CA PHE A 194 -8.88 3.24 -8.30
C PHE A 194 -10.27 3.06 -8.94
N GLN A 195 -10.59 3.83 -9.98
CA GLN A 195 -11.86 3.72 -10.69
C GLN A 195 -12.06 2.33 -11.29
N SER A 196 -10.99 1.70 -11.79
CA SER A 196 -11.04 0.37 -12.41
C SER A 196 -11.31 -0.77 -11.44
N ILE A 197 -11.02 -0.58 -10.15
CA ILE A 197 -11.18 -1.56 -9.07
C ILE A 197 -12.30 -1.20 -8.10
N SER A 198 -12.92 -0.04 -8.26
CA SER A 198 -14.04 0.42 -7.40
C SER A 198 -15.18 -0.59 -7.42
N GLY A 199 -15.66 -0.98 -6.23
CA GLY A 199 -16.70 -1.98 -6.06
C GLY A 199 -16.27 -3.44 -6.31
N ARG A 200 -15.01 -3.72 -6.65
CA ARG A 200 -14.50 -5.08 -6.86
C ARG A 200 -13.80 -5.67 -5.63
N GLY A 201 -13.32 -4.83 -4.72
CA GLY A 201 -12.73 -5.22 -3.44
C GLY A 201 -13.52 -4.66 -2.28
N ARG A 202 -13.22 -5.12 -1.06
CA ARG A 202 -13.81 -4.64 0.20
C ARG A 202 -12.95 -3.58 0.89
N MET A 203 -11.65 -3.58 0.60
CA MET A 203 -10.63 -2.79 1.30
C MET A 203 -9.65 -2.12 0.32
N ASN A 204 -10.12 -1.61 -0.82
CA ASN A 204 -9.23 -0.85 -1.69
C ASN A 204 -8.68 0.34 -0.91
N THR A 205 -7.38 0.37 -0.72
CA THR A 205 -6.71 1.31 0.18
C THR A 205 -5.89 2.31 -0.59
N ALA A 206 -6.13 3.60 -0.37
CA ALA A 206 -5.27 4.67 -0.83
C ALA A 206 -4.17 4.91 0.21
N HIS A 207 -2.94 4.53 -0.10
CA HIS A 207 -1.78 4.90 0.70
C HIS A 207 -1.16 6.17 0.12
N ILE A 208 -1.37 7.29 0.80
CA ILE A 208 -0.85 8.59 0.43
C ILE A 208 0.58 8.66 0.98
N HIS A 209 1.55 8.40 0.09
CA HIS A 209 2.95 8.23 0.45
C HIS A 209 3.73 9.55 0.34
N GLY A 210 4.48 9.84 1.40
CA GLY A 210 5.35 11.01 1.50
C GLY A 210 5.45 11.52 2.92
N ASP A 211 6.28 12.54 3.12
CA ASP A 211 6.48 13.22 4.40
C ASP A 211 5.65 14.54 4.46
N ALA A 212 5.71 15.38 3.42
CA ALA A 212 4.90 16.60 3.28
C ALA A 212 3.78 16.36 2.23
N LEU A 213 2.61 15.95 2.71
CA LEU A 213 1.58 15.32 1.87
C LEU A 213 0.66 16.32 1.16
N TYR A 214 0.37 16.07 -0.11
CA TYR A 214 -0.74 16.66 -0.86
C TYR A 214 -2.07 15.96 -0.53
N PHE A 215 -2.35 15.77 0.75
CA PHE A 215 -3.48 14.96 1.22
C PHE A 215 -4.82 15.44 0.66
N ASP A 216 -5.03 16.76 0.59
CA ASP A 216 -6.26 17.37 0.12
C ASP A 216 -6.53 17.11 -1.36
N ASP A 217 -5.49 16.91 -2.14
CA ASP A 217 -5.60 16.52 -3.55
C ASP A 217 -5.95 15.03 -3.72
N CYS A 218 -5.97 14.23 -2.64
CA CYS A 218 -6.22 12.78 -2.68
C CYS A 218 -7.56 12.36 -2.06
N VAL A 219 -8.29 13.27 -1.42
CA VAL A 219 -9.56 12.94 -0.70
C VAL A 219 -10.69 12.45 -1.62
N ASP A 220 -10.59 12.70 -2.92
CA ASP A 220 -11.54 12.30 -3.95
C ASP A 220 -11.27 10.90 -4.53
N PHE A 221 -10.22 10.21 -4.11
CA PHE A 221 -10.00 8.83 -4.54
C PHE A 221 -11.15 7.92 -4.08
N PRO A 222 -11.71 7.08 -4.96
CA PRO A 222 -12.78 6.16 -4.59
C PRO A 222 -12.22 4.93 -3.86
N ALA A 223 -11.59 5.16 -2.71
CA ALA A 223 -10.99 4.15 -1.85
C ALA A 223 -11.88 3.86 -0.63
N ASP A 224 -11.87 2.60 -0.19
CA ASP A 224 -12.60 2.17 1.01
C ASP A 224 -11.83 2.53 2.29
N VAL A 225 -10.51 2.63 2.19
CA VAL A 225 -9.60 2.93 3.32
C VAL A 225 -8.53 3.93 2.87
N PHE A 226 -8.15 4.83 3.76
CA PHE A 226 -7.06 5.79 3.55
C PHE A 226 -5.96 5.57 4.58
N ASN A 227 -4.73 5.41 4.12
CA ASN A 227 -3.53 5.23 4.92
C ASN A 227 -2.48 6.27 4.56
N TRP A 228 -1.81 6.83 5.55
CA TRP A 228 -0.70 7.79 5.40
C TRP A 228 0.09 7.88 6.69
N TRP A 229 1.19 8.62 6.70
CA TRP A 229 1.93 8.90 7.92
C TRP A 229 1.25 10.00 8.75
N ASP A 230 0.18 9.61 9.47
CA ASP A 230 -0.66 10.47 10.30
C ASP A 230 0.05 11.00 11.56
N ARG A 231 1.16 10.35 11.96
CA ARG A 231 2.00 10.73 13.11
C ARG A 231 3.21 11.56 12.69
N GLY A 232 3.37 11.86 11.41
CA GLY A 232 4.41 12.70 10.84
C GLY A 232 4.06 14.20 10.90
N PRO A 233 5.06 15.07 10.67
CA PRO A 233 4.85 16.52 10.74
C PRO A 233 4.06 17.10 9.55
N GLY A 234 4.02 16.41 8.42
CA GLY A 234 3.47 16.94 7.16
C GLY A 234 2.15 16.32 6.71
N GLY A 235 1.50 15.51 7.57
CA GLY A 235 0.21 14.91 7.30
C GLY A 235 -0.88 15.33 8.29
N PRO A 236 -2.17 15.26 7.91
CA PRO A 236 -3.26 15.50 8.84
C PRO A 236 -3.36 14.38 9.88
N THR A 237 -3.94 14.65 11.05
CA THR A 237 -4.23 13.63 12.06
C THR A 237 -5.41 12.75 11.62
N LEU A 238 -5.50 11.50 12.15
CA LEU A 238 -6.62 10.60 11.85
C LEU A 238 -7.98 11.24 12.15
N SER A 239 -8.11 11.89 13.30
CA SER A 239 -9.35 12.54 13.73
C SER A 239 -9.78 13.68 12.82
N SER A 240 -8.83 14.45 12.27
CA SER A 240 -9.15 15.60 11.40
C SER A 240 -9.62 15.19 9.99
N VAL A 241 -9.39 13.93 9.61
CA VAL A 241 -9.71 13.43 8.26
C VAL A 241 -11.05 12.72 8.19
N LYS A 242 -11.52 12.10 9.27
CA LYS A 242 -12.74 11.25 9.27
C LYS A 242 -14.00 11.90 8.69
N GLY A 243 -14.18 13.20 8.86
CA GLY A 243 -15.30 13.94 8.27
C GLY A 243 -15.10 14.37 6.82
N ARG A 244 -13.92 14.17 6.25
CA ARG A 244 -13.52 14.67 4.93
C ARG A 244 -13.47 13.58 3.86
N ILE A 245 -13.42 12.31 4.28
CA ILE A 245 -13.40 11.14 3.42
C ILE A 245 -14.62 10.25 3.67
N LYS A 246 -15.01 9.47 2.66
CA LYS A 246 -16.12 8.51 2.80
C LYS A 246 -15.69 7.18 3.41
N GLY A 247 -14.42 6.84 3.28
CA GLY A 247 -13.84 5.57 3.73
C GLY A 247 -13.44 5.54 5.20
N CYS A 248 -12.74 4.48 5.57
CA CYS A 248 -12.10 4.31 6.87
C CYS A 248 -10.72 4.96 6.88
N VAL A 249 -10.21 5.30 8.06
CA VAL A 249 -8.81 5.70 8.26
C VAL A 249 -7.98 4.51 8.74
N MET A 250 -6.72 4.45 8.29
CA MET A 250 -5.74 3.44 8.69
C MET A 250 -4.43 4.14 9.07
N GLY A 251 -3.95 3.93 10.30
CA GLY A 251 -2.74 4.59 10.80
C GLY A 251 -2.59 4.44 12.32
N GLY A 252 -2.11 5.48 13.00
CA GLY A 252 -1.96 5.55 14.45
C GLY A 252 -0.60 5.10 14.97
N ILE A 253 0.19 4.35 14.19
CA ILE A 253 1.53 3.92 14.56
C ILE A 253 2.55 4.65 13.69
N ASP A 254 3.43 5.40 14.34
CA ASP A 254 4.56 6.02 13.67
C ASP A 254 5.60 4.96 13.32
N HIS A 255 5.64 4.58 12.06
CA HIS A 255 6.55 3.55 11.54
C HIS A 255 8.04 3.90 11.74
N LYS A 256 8.38 5.19 11.84
CA LYS A 256 9.78 5.67 12.01
C LYS A 256 10.31 5.51 13.42
N ILE A 257 9.45 5.31 14.43
CA ILE A 257 9.88 5.15 15.82
C ILE A 257 9.89 3.71 16.32
N VAL A 258 9.27 2.78 15.60
CA VAL A 258 9.10 1.38 16.06
C VAL A 258 10.45 0.72 16.39
N THR A 259 11.48 0.99 15.61
CA THR A 259 12.85 0.47 15.86
C THR A 259 13.62 1.23 16.94
N LYS A 260 13.15 2.42 17.34
CA LYS A 260 13.88 3.38 18.19
C LYS A 260 13.34 3.45 19.62
N ARG A 261 12.17 2.89 19.88
CA ARG A 261 11.46 3.00 21.17
C ARG A 261 11.49 1.70 21.95
N SER A 262 11.43 1.81 23.27
CA SER A 262 11.24 0.66 24.16
C SER A 262 9.84 0.07 24.01
N CYS A 263 9.67 -1.22 24.36
CA CYS A 263 8.35 -1.86 24.35
C CYS A 263 7.31 -1.13 25.22
N VAL A 264 7.72 -0.53 26.34
CA VAL A 264 6.83 0.26 27.20
C VAL A 264 6.33 1.50 26.45
N SER A 265 7.24 2.28 25.89
CA SER A 265 6.90 3.48 25.12
C SER A 265 6.06 3.15 23.88
N LEU A 266 6.26 1.99 23.26
CA LEU A 266 5.44 1.55 22.13
C LEU A 266 4.00 1.19 22.54
N ARG A 267 3.79 0.62 23.74
CA ARG A 267 2.43 0.41 24.27
C ARG A 267 1.68 1.73 24.50
N ASP A 268 2.37 2.74 25.03
CA ASP A 268 1.78 4.07 25.20
C ASP A 268 1.44 4.68 23.83
N HIS A 269 2.35 4.58 22.87
CA HIS A 269 2.16 5.06 21.50
C HIS A 269 0.96 4.39 20.81
N VAL A 270 0.75 3.08 21.01
CA VAL A 270 -0.43 2.36 20.50
C VAL A 270 -1.71 2.91 21.12
N ARG A 271 -1.74 3.17 22.45
CA ARG A 271 -2.91 3.77 23.12
C ARG A 271 -3.25 5.15 22.56
N GLU A 272 -2.26 6.00 22.34
CA GLU A 272 -2.44 7.30 21.69
C GLU A 272 -3.00 7.16 20.26
N GLY A 273 -2.45 6.24 19.48
CA GLY A 273 -2.94 5.95 18.11
C GLY A 273 -4.40 5.49 18.10
N ARG A 274 -4.78 4.62 19.02
CA ARG A 274 -6.18 4.18 19.19
C ARG A 274 -7.10 5.34 19.57
N THR A 275 -6.66 6.21 20.48
CA THR A 275 -7.43 7.40 20.86
C THR A 275 -7.63 8.34 19.66
N SER A 276 -6.59 8.59 18.88
CA SER A 276 -6.66 9.42 17.67
C SER A 276 -7.55 8.81 16.59
N GLY A 277 -7.50 7.49 16.43
CA GLY A 277 -8.32 6.75 15.45
C GLY A 277 -9.78 6.60 15.90
N GLY A 278 -10.06 6.58 17.19
CA GLY A 278 -11.40 6.39 17.74
C GLY A 278 -11.95 4.97 17.57
N LYS A 279 -13.25 4.77 17.78
CA LYS A 279 -13.87 3.45 17.88
C LYS A 279 -14.41 2.89 16.55
N GLU A 280 -14.69 3.74 15.59
CA GLU A 280 -15.36 3.40 14.33
C GLU A 280 -14.52 3.77 13.13
N ARG A 281 -14.67 3.04 12.03
CA ARG A 281 -13.99 3.30 10.76
C ARG A 281 -12.47 3.50 10.91
N PHE A 282 -11.86 2.69 11.75
CA PHE A 282 -10.43 2.81 12.06
C PHE A 282 -9.71 1.46 12.06
N PHE A 283 -8.61 1.40 11.32
CA PHE A 283 -7.62 0.32 11.30
C PHE A 283 -6.33 0.81 11.94
N LEU A 284 -5.80 0.07 12.90
CA LEU A 284 -4.52 0.38 13.51
C LEU A 284 -3.38 -0.17 12.64
N ALA A 285 -2.50 0.70 12.19
CA ALA A 285 -1.42 0.31 11.29
C ALA A 285 -0.25 1.31 11.33
N GLY A 286 0.85 0.94 10.71
CA GLY A 286 1.92 1.90 10.41
C GLY A 286 1.48 2.94 9.38
N GLY A 287 2.00 4.16 9.47
CA GLY A 287 1.82 5.17 8.43
C GLY A 287 2.54 4.82 7.12
N CYS A 288 3.49 3.90 7.17
CA CYS A 288 4.19 3.27 6.04
C CYS A 288 4.83 1.96 6.51
N SER A 289 5.69 1.33 5.66
CA SER A 289 6.49 0.16 6.01
C SER A 289 7.43 0.47 7.17
N ILE A 290 7.51 -0.47 8.12
CA ILE A 290 8.47 -0.43 9.22
C ILE A 290 9.84 -0.83 8.69
N ASP A 291 10.90 -0.30 9.29
CA ASP A 291 12.26 -0.73 9.00
C ASP A 291 12.44 -2.24 9.32
N SER A 292 13.06 -2.98 8.39
CA SER A 292 13.26 -4.43 8.52
C SER A 292 14.19 -4.85 9.66
N SER A 293 14.94 -3.92 10.25
CA SER A 293 15.75 -4.15 11.47
C SER A 293 14.93 -4.18 12.77
N VAL A 294 13.59 -4.10 12.68
CA VAL A 294 12.70 -4.08 13.83
C VAL A 294 12.87 -5.30 14.74
N ASN A 295 13.01 -5.04 16.04
CA ASN A 295 13.07 -6.12 17.01
C ASN A 295 11.70 -6.84 17.09
N PRO A 296 11.65 -8.19 16.99
CA PRO A 296 10.42 -8.97 17.15
C PRO A 296 9.63 -8.68 18.44
N ARG A 297 10.31 -8.31 19.53
CA ARG A 297 9.66 -7.91 20.78
C ARG A 297 8.85 -6.62 20.64
N ALA A 298 9.32 -5.67 19.81
CA ALA A 298 8.58 -4.45 19.54
C ALA A 298 7.26 -4.73 18.82
N LEU A 299 7.26 -5.59 17.81
CA LEU A 299 6.05 -6.01 17.09
C LEU A 299 5.06 -6.73 18.01
N ARG A 300 5.55 -7.64 18.87
CA ARG A 300 4.69 -8.31 19.88
C ARG A 300 4.10 -7.31 20.86
N ALA A 301 4.88 -6.36 21.38
CA ALA A 301 4.38 -5.34 22.30
C ALA A 301 3.28 -4.47 21.67
N ILE A 302 3.40 -4.14 20.38
CA ILE A 302 2.37 -3.41 19.62
C ILE A 302 1.11 -4.29 19.48
N ALA A 303 1.27 -5.55 19.06
CA ALA A 303 0.15 -6.49 18.87
C ALA A 303 -0.60 -6.78 20.19
N GLU A 304 0.11 -6.94 21.31
CA GLU A 304 -0.49 -7.08 22.64
C GLU A 304 -1.26 -5.81 23.05
N ALA A 305 -0.64 -4.63 22.89
CA ALA A 305 -1.24 -3.36 23.28
C ALA A 305 -2.48 -3.00 22.44
N SER A 306 -2.53 -3.44 21.18
CA SER A 306 -3.69 -3.20 20.31
C SER A 306 -4.98 -3.86 20.81
N ARG A 307 -4.87 -4.95 21.59
CA ARG A 307 -5.99 -5.76 22.10
C ARG A 307 -6.39 -5.44 23.53
N GLN A 308 -5.58 -4.68 24.25
CA GLN A 308 -5.91 -4.30 25.63
C GLN A 308 -7.15 -3.41 25.65
N SER A 309 -8.05 -3.64 26.60
CA SER A 309 -9.19 -2.74 26.83
C SER A 309 -8.70 -1.31 27.07
N ALA A 310 -9.39 -0.34 26.46
CA ALA A 310 -9.08 1.08 26.64
C ALA A 310 -9.42 1.53 28.06
#